data_975972fe3ac154158d6550356df25ee0
#
_entry.id   975972fe3ac154158d6550356df25ee0
#
_cell.length_a   1.000
_cell.length_b   1.000
_cell.length_c   1.000
_cell.angle_alpha   90.00
_cell.angle_beta   90.00
_cell.angle_gamma   90.00
#
_symmetry.space_group_name_H-M   'P 1'
#
loop_
_entity.id
_entity.type
_entity.pdbx_description
1 polymer ?
#
loop_
_entity_poly.entity_id
_entity_poly.type
_entity_poly.pdbx_seq_one_letter_code
_entity_poly.pdbx_strand_id
1 'polypeptide(L)'
;MATSTSSSKSTRQRVPATERRDALIEAATHEFAHGGLHGTPVDRIARRVGVAQPYVFSLFGSKRDLFLAAVERCFQRVEEVFTRGAAAYDPAIALPDADVLKAMGDAYMGMLESDHDSLLLQLHAYAACDDEVIRTAVRGYYAHLLAHVQELSEATTEEIDDFFRYGMWLNVAAAMGVQDLSVGCAWVREELAEEAGETAGGAS
;
A
#
# COMPACT_ATOMS: atom_id res chain seq x y z
N MET A 1 -14.27 -10.04 63.04
CA MET A 1 -13.39 -9.40 62.04
C MET A 1 -13.84 -9.88 60.66
N ALA A 2 -14.57 -9.05 59.94
CA ALA A 2 -15.08 -9.35 58.59
C ALA A 2 -14.17 -8.60 57.61
N THR A 3 -13.40 -9.33 56.81
CA THR A 3 -12.54 -8.78 55.72
C THR A 3 -13.39 -8.57 54.48
N SER A 4 -13.65 -7.31 54.17
CA SER A 4 -14.34 -6.86 52.96
C SER A 4 -13.41 -6.91 51.76
N THR A 5 -13.59 -7.86 50.86
CA THR A 5 -12.83 -7.94 49.61
C THR A 5 -13.46 -6.99 48.60
N SER A 6 -12.84 -5.84 48.39
CA SER A 6 -13.22 -4.87 47.34
C SER A 6 -12.79 -5.41 45.96
N SER A 7 -13.77 -5.89 45.18
CA SER A 7 -13.57 -6.26 43.79
C SER A 7 -13.54 -4.98 42.94
N SER A 8 -12.34 -4.56 42.53
CA SER A 8 -12.17 -3.44 41.58
C SER A 8 -12.62 -3.91 40.19
N LYS A 9 -13.82 -3.50 39.75
CA LYS A 9 -14.26 -3.58 38.39
C LYS A 9 -13.34 -2.69 37.54
N SER A 10 -12.41 -3.29 36.82
CA SER A 10 -11.65 -2.62 35.73
C SER A 10 -12.66 -2.07 34.73
N THR A 11 -12.83 -0.76 34.72
CA THR A 11 -13.62 -0.05 33.72
C THR A 11 -12.87 -0.13 32.40
N ARG A 12 -13.22 -1.11 31.54
CA ARG A 12 -12.69 -1.24 30.20
C ARG A 12 -13.00 0.06 29.44
N GLN A 13 -12.00 0.91 29.29
CA GLN A 13 -12.11 2.21 28.60
C GLN A 13 -12.67 1.97 27.20
N ARG A 14 -13.77 2.62 26.87
CA ARG A 14 -14.48 2.44 25.61
C ARG A 14 -13.67 3.14 24.51
N VAL A 15 -12.97 2.37 23.68
CA VAL A 15 -12.24 2.88 22.51
C VAL A 15 -13.19 3.71 21.64
N PRO A 16 -12.84 4.93 21.24
CA PRO A 16 -13.62 5.77 20.34
C PRO A 16 -14.01 5.07 19.04
N ALA A 17 -15.15 5.41 18.45
CA ALA A 17 -15.62 4.79 17.22
C ALA A 17 -14.66 5.05 16.01
N THR A 18 -14.01 6.21 16.00
CA THR A 18 -12.99 6.58 15.00
C THR A 18 -11.78 5.66 15.08
N GLU A 19 -11.22 5.45 16.27
CA GLU A 19 -10.08 4.54 16.47
C GLU A 19 -10.42 3.09 16.06
N ARG A 20 -11.66 2.65 16.31
CA ARG A 20 -12.11 1.32 15.87
C ARG A 20 -12.26 1.22 14.37
N ARG A 21 -12.74 2.30 13.73
CA ARG A 21 -12.82 2.37 12.27
C ARG A 21 -11.45 2.28 11.64
N ASP A 22 -10.49 3.03 12.16
CA ASP A 22 -9.10 3.01 11.68
C ASP A 22 -8.45 1.64 11.91
N ALA A 23 -8.63 1.03 13.08
CA ALA A 23 -8.14 -0.32 13.34
C ALA A 23 -8.75 -1.38 12.40
N LEU A 24 -10.01 -1.22 12.00
CA LEU A 24 -10.66 -2.09 11.01
C LEU A 24 -10.12 -1.87 9.61
N ILE A 25 -9.80 -0.64 9.22
CA ILE A 25 -9.17 -0.32 7.93
C ILE A 25 -7.77 -0.94 7.88
N GLU A 26 -6.97 -0.82 8.93
CA GLU A 26 -5.64 -1.45 9.01
C GLU A 26 -5.72 -2.99 8.92
N ALA A 27 -6.65 -3.59 9.66
CA ALA A 27 -6.88 -5.03 9.59
C ALA A 27 -7.36 -5.47 8.19
N ALA A 28 -8.21 -4.65 7.55
CA ALA A 28 -8.70 -4.89 6.21
C ALA A 28 -7.59 -4.76 5.16
N THR A 29 -6.70 -3.76 5.28
CA THR A 29 -5.52 -3.59 4.43
C THR A 29 -4.70 -4.88 4.41
N HIS A 30 -4.34 -5.39 5.59
CA HIS A 30 -3.60 -6.65 5.70
C HIS A 30 -4.34 -7.85 5.08
N GLU A 31 -5.60 -8.07 5.46
CA GLU A 31 -6.32 -9.26 5.02
C GLU A 31 -6.64 -9.22 3.51
N PHE A 32 -6.98 -8.04 2.97
CA PHE A 32 -7.20 -7.88 1.53
C PHE A 32 -5.92 -7.91 0.71
N ALA A 33 -4.79 -7.49 1.26
CA ALA A 33 -3.48 -7.62 0.63
C ALA A 33 -3.14 -9.09 0.31
N HIS A 34 -3.55 -10.01 1.18
CA HIS A 34 -3.23 -11.44 1.02
C HIS A 34 -4.35 -12.27 0.40
N GLY A 35 -5.60 -11.81 0.44
CA GLY A 35 -6.76 -12.58 -0.03
C GLY A 35 -7.55 -11.93 -1.17
N GLY A 36 -7.26 -10.69 -1.49
CA GLY A 36 -8.04 -9.88 -2.42
C GLY A 36 -9.47 -9.64 -1.95
N LEU A 37 -10.24 -8.94 -2.78
CA LEU A 37 -11.66 -8.65 -2.47
C LEU A 37 -12.46 -9.94 -2.27
N HIS A 38 -12.34 -10.91 -3.17
CA HIS A 38 -13.21 -12.09 -3.17
C HIS A 38 -12.78 -13.15 -2.15
N GLY A 39 -11.47 -13.37 -2.00
CA GLY A 39 -10.91 -14.43 -1.16
C GLY A 39 -10.86 -14.11 0.35
N THR A 40 -11.12 -12.85 0.77
CA THR A 40 -11.04 -12.44 2.17
C THR A 40 -12.40 -12.51 2.87
N PRO A 41 -12.61 -13.36 3.89
CA PRO A 41 -13.81 -13.33 4.71
C PRO A 41 -13.80 -12.12 5.66
N VAL A 42 -14.91 -11.36 5.74
CA VAL A 42 -15.04 -10.20 6.65
C VAL A 42 -14.91 -10.61 8.13
N ASP A 43 -15.29 -11.83 8.47
CA ASP A 43 -15.13 -12.39 9.81
C ASP A 43 -13.66 -12.47 10.26
N ARG A 44 -12.71 -12.71 9.30
CA ARG A 44 -11.28 -12.70 9.60
C ARG A 44 -10.82 -11.30 10.02
N ILE A 45 -11.27 -10.26 9.30
CA ILE A 45 -10.98 -8.85 9.62
C ILE A 45 -11.58 -8.49 11.00
N ALA A 46 -12.83 -8.87 11.24
CA ALA A 46 -13.51 -8.60 12.52
C ALA A 46 -12.78 -9.24 13.70
N ARG A 47 -12.38 -10.49 13.58
CA ARG A 47 -11.61 -11.23 14.61
C ARG A 47 -10.26 -10.58 14.93
N ARG A 48 -9.56 -10.06 13.92
CA ARG A 48 -8.27 -9.40 14.11
C ARG A 48 -8.36 -8.18 15.02
N VAL A 49 -9.48 -7.46 14.96
CA VAL A 49 -9.76 -6.28 15.81
C VAL A 49 -10.53 -6.64 17.10
N GLY A 50 -10.97 -7.89 17.23
CA GLY A 50 -11.74 -8.35 18.41
C GLY A 50 -13.18 -7.83 18.44
N VAL A 51 -13.81 -7.66 17.27
CA VAL A 51 -15.20 -7.24 17.12
C VAL A 51 -16.04 -8.31 16.43
N ALA A 52 -17.37 -8.22 16.53
CA ALA A 52 -18.28 -9.09 15.80
C ALA A 52 -18.44 -8.61 14.35
N GLN A 53 -18.56 -9.54 13.40
CA GLN A 53 -18.78 -9.23 11.98
C GLN A 53 -19.95 -8.27 11.70
N PRO A 54 -21.13 -8.37 12.37
CA PRO A 54 -22.21 -7.40 12.18
C PRO A 54 -21.82 -5.96 12.51
N TYR A 55 -20.88 -5.76 13.43
CA TYR A 55 -20.35 -4.42 13.75
C TYR A 55 -19.57 -3.83 12.58
N VAL A 56 -18.79 -4.64 11.85
CA VAL A 56 -18.08 -4.19 10.65
C VAL A 56 -19.07 -3.71 9.60
N PHE A 57 -20.13 -4.47 9.34
CA PHE A 57 -21.18 -4.05 8.38
C PHE A 57 -21.97 -2.81 8.85
N SER A 58 -22.14 -2.60 10.15
CA SER A 58 -22.76 -1.38 10.65
C SER A 58 -21.92 -0.13 10.42
N LEU A 59 -20.59 -0.27 10.31
CA LEU A 59 -19.65 0.86 10.06
C LEU A 59 -19.40 1.13 8.58
N PHE A 60 -19.36 0.09 7.76
CA PHE A 60 -18.93 0.19 6.36
C PHE A 60 -20.04 -0.14 5.36
N GLY A 61 -21.15 -0.75 5.79
CA GLY A 61 -22.25 -1.14 4.92
C GLY A 61 -22.01 -2.49 4.24
N SER A 62 -20.96 -2.62 3.45
CA SER A 62 -20.64 -3.84 2.71
C SER A 62 -19.14 -4.19 2.77
N LYS A 63 -18.80 -5.42 2.32
CA LYS A 63 -17.41 -5.85 2.14
C LYS A 63 -16.68 -4.98 1.10
N ARG A 64 -17.39 -4.61 0.03
CA ARG A 64 -16.87 -3.71 -0.99
C ARG A 64 -16.53 -2.33 -0.44
N ASP A 65 -17.41 -1.76 0.40
CA ASP A 65 -17.15 -0.44 0.98
C ASP A 65 -15.99 -0.48 1.98
N LEU A 66 -15.82 -1.57 2.73
CA LEU A 66 -14.64 -1.80 3.56
C LEU A 66 -13.37 -1.94 2.72
N PHE A 67 -13.44 -2.67 1.60
CA PHE A 67 -12.31 -2.79 0.66
C PHE A 67 -11.92 -1.42 0.10
N LEU A 68 -12.89 -0.63 -0.35
CA LEU A 68 -12.65 0.71 -0.85
C LEU A 68 -12.06 1.64 0.20
N ALA A 69 -12.49 1.54 1.47
CA ALA A 69 -11.90 2.31 2.56
C ALA A 69 -10.42 1.94 2.83
N ALA A 70 -10.06 0.65 2.68
CA ALA A 70 -8.67 0.20 2.78
C ALA A 70 -7.83 0.67 1.58
N VAL A 71 -8.38 0.60 0.36
CA VAL A 71 -7.72 1.10 -0.86
C VAL A 71 -7.52 2.61 -0.80
N GLU A 72 -8.52 3.37 -0.39
CA GLU A 72 -8.41 4.82 -0.18
C GLU A 72 -7.27 5.18 0.78
N ARG A 73 -7.20 4.48 1.93
CA ARG A 73 -6.12 4.66 2.90
C ARG A 73 -4.75 4.35 2.29
N CYS A 74 -4.66 3.34 1.43
CA CYS A 74 -3.43 3.00 0.71
C CYS A 74 -2.99 4.14 -0.22
N PHE A 75 -3.90 4.70 -1.03
CA PHE A 75 -3.59 5.85 -1.89
C PHE A 75 -3.20 7.10 -1.08
N GLN A 76 -3.86 7.36 0.05
CA GLN A 76 -3.48 8.45 0.97
C GLN A 76 -2.06 8.28 1.51
N ARG A 77 -1.63 7.05 1.84
CA ARG A 77 -0.24 6.77 2.25
C ARG A 77 0.76 7.07 1.15
N VAL A 78 0.45 6.70 -0.09
CA VAL A 78 1.30 7.03 -1.25
C VAL A 78 1.41 8.54 -1.43
N GLU A 79 0.30 9.27 -1.33
CA GLU A 79 0.26 10.73 -1.40
C GLU A 79 1.13 11.37 -0.30
N GLU A 80 1.01 10.89 0.95
CA GLU A 80 1.86 11.33 2.06
C GLU A 80 3.35 11.04 1.82
N VAL A 81 3.68 9.92 1.19
CA VAL A 81 5.06 9.56 0.83
C VAL A 81 5.61 10.51 -0.22
N PHE A 82 4.85 10.79 -1.27
CA PHE A 82 5.26 11.76 -2.29
C PHE A 82 5.41 13.16 -1.72
N THR A 83 4.48 13.60 -0.86
CA THR A 83 4.58 14.90 -0.18
C THR A 83 5.85 15.00 0.66
N ARG A 84 6.19 13.95 1.42
CA ARG A 84 7.43 13.93 2.20
C ARG A 84 8.68 13.91 1.32
N GLY A 85 8.67 13.14 0.23
CA GLY A 85 9.75 13.10 -0.74
C GLY A 85 10.02 14.47 -1.36
N ALA A 86 8.96 15.14 -1.81
CA ALA A 86 9.05 16.49 -2.36
C ALA A 86 9.56 17.51 -1.34
N ALA A 87 9.06 17.45 -0.11
CA ALA A 87 9.48 18.35 0.97
C ALA A 87 10.94 18.12 1.43
N ALA A 88 11.49 16.93 1.19
CA ALA A 88 12.88 16.59 1.51
C ALA A 88 13.87 17.05 0.41
N TYR A 89 13.38 17.39 -0.79
CA TYR A 89 14.23 17.88 -1.87
C TYR A 89 14.72 19.30 -1.60
N ASP A 90 16.04 19.48 -1.61
CA ASP A 90 16.68 20.81 -1.52
C ASP A 90 17.64 20.98 -2.71
N PRO A 91 17.32 21.88 -3.67
CA PRO A 91 18.14 22.10 -4.85
C PRO A 91 19.53 22.65 -4.54
N ALA A 92 19.75 23.20 -3.32
CA ALA A 92 21.04 23.76 -2.94
C ALA A 92 22.07 22.67 -2.59
N ILE A 93 21.63 21.46 -2.24
CA ILE A 93 22.49 20.33 -1.84
C ILE A 93 22.25 19.07 -2.66
N ALA A 94 21.28 19.09 -3.57
CA ALA A 94 20.93 17.97 -4.42
C ALA A 94 22.07 17.61 -5.40
N LEU A 95 22.14 16.33 -5.77
CA LEU A 95 23.03 15.87 -6.83
C LEU A 95 22.61 16.49 -8.17
N PRO A 96 23.53 16.61 -9.17
CA PRO A 96 23.24 17.30 -10.44
C PRO A 96 22.09 16.72 -11.25
N ASP A 97 21.76 15.44 -11.06
CA ASP A 97 20.72 14.69 -11.74
C ASP A 97 19.49 14.43 -10.86
N ALA A 98 19.46 15.01 -9.65
CA ALA A 98 18.33 14.88 -8.74
C ALA A 98 17.32 16.02 -8.97
N ASP A 99 16.04 15.65 -8.98
CA ASP A 99 14.90 16.55 -9.03
C ASP A 99 13.83 16.13 -8.01
N VAL A 100 12.73 16.85 -7.98
CA VAL A 100 11.61 16.58 -7.06
C VAL A 100 10.98 15.22 -7.35
N LEU A 101 10.81 14.84 -8.62
CA LEU A 101 10.25 13.54 -8.99
C LEU A 101 11.14 12.39 -8.52
N LYS A 102 12.46 12.54 -8.68
CA LYS A 102 13.40 11.54 -8.15
C LYS A 102 13.30 11.41 -6.64
N ALA A 103 13.23 12.52 -5.90
CA ALA A 103 13.09 12.48 -4.44
C ALA A 103 11.78 11.82 -4.00
N MET A 104 10.67 12.05 -4.72
CA MET A 104 9.40 11.34 -4.52
C MET A 104 9.54 9.84 -4.81
N GLY A 105 10.20 9.48 -5.90
CA GLY A 105 10.45 8.09 -6.30
C GLY A 105 11.28 7.33 -5.27
N ASP A 106 12.36 7.93 -4.77
CA ASP A 106 13.22 7.36 -3.73
C ASP A 106 12.43 7.12 -2.42
N ALA A 107 11.57 8.07 -2.03
CA ALA A 107 10.68 7.91 -0.89
C ALA A 107 9.65 6.78 -1.10
N TYR A 108 9.15 6.63 -2.33
CA TYR A 108 8.22 5.56 -2.68
C TYR A 108 8.87 4.18 -2.67
N MET A 109 10.09 4.05 -3.17
CA MET A 109 10.87 2.80 -3.06
C MET A 109 11.02 2.37 -1.59
N GLY A 110 11.34 3.28 -0.69
CA GLY A 110 11.39 2.99 0.75
C GLY A 110 10.05 2.54 1.34
N MET A 111 8.92 3.03 0.81
CA MET A 111 7.59 2.53 1.18
C MET A 111 7.37 1.10 0.66
N LEU A 112 7.72 0.79 -0.58
CA LEU A 112 7.56 -0.55 -1.16
C LEU A 112 8.34 -1.61 -0.37
N GLU A 113 9.51 -1.27 0.16
CA GLU A 113 10.33 -2.14 1.00
C GLU A 113 9.74 -2.36 2.40
N SER A 114 9.07 -1.34 2.96
CA SER A 114 8.62 -1.35 4.36
C SER A 114 7.13 -1.65 4.55
N ASP A 115 6.27 -1.40 3.56
CA ASP A 115 4.81 -1.58 3.62
C ASP A 115 4.31 -2.49 2.48
N HIS A 116 4.66 -3.77 2.58
CA HIS A 116 4.28 -4.78 1.59
C HIS A 116 2.75 -4.97 1.48
N ASP A 117 2.02 -4.79 2.56
CA ASP A 117 0.55 -4.91 2.56
C ASP A 117 -0.09 -3.82 1.69
N SER A 118 0.35 -2.58 1.78
CA SER A 118 -0.13 -1.50 0.91
C SER A 118 0.20 -1.75 -0.56
N LEU A 119 1.38 -2.28 -0.86
CA LEU A 119 1.76 -2.68 -2.22
C LEU A 119 0.82 -3.74 -2.80
N LEU A 120 0.64 -4.85 -2.09
CA LEU A 120 -0.23 -5.95 -2.54
C LEU A 120 -1.69 -5.50 -2.67
N LEU A 121 -2.16 -4.64 -1.75
CA LEU A 121 -3.52 -4.10 -1.81
C LEU A 121 -3.74 -3.22 -3.05
N GLN A 122 -2.75 -2.41 -3.46
CA GLN A 122 -2.83 -1.66 -4.71
C GLN A 122 -3.04 -2.59 -5.92
N LEU A 123 -2.25 -3.66 -6.02
CA LEU A 123 -2.37 -4.64 -7.11
C LEU A 123 -3.74 -5.32 -7.09
N HIS A 124 -4.25 -5.69 -5.91
CA HIS A 124 -5.59 -6.23 -5.75
C HIS A 124 -6.69 -5.22 -6.11
N ALA A 125 -6.49 -3.93 -5.86
CA ALA A 125 -7.43 -2.88 -6.26
C ALA A 125 -7.52 -2.77 -7.78
N TYR A 126 -6.39 -2.83 -8.49
CA TYR A 126 -6.38 -2.84 -9.96
C TYR A 126 -7.03 -4.09 -10.54
N ALA A 127 -6.75 -5.26 -9.97
CA ALA A 127 -7.34 -6.53 -10.38
C ALA A 127 -8.86 -6.61 -10.14
N ALA A 128 -9.40 -5.83 -9.17
CA ALA A 128 -10.83 -5.79 -8.86
C ALA A 128 -11.62 -4.75 -9.69
N CYS A 129 -10.99 -4.10 -10.68
CA CYS A 129 -11.62 -3.08 -11.53
C CYS A 129 -12.61 -3.65 -12.58
N ASP A 130 -12.90 -4.94 -12.57
CA ASP A 130 -14.06 -5.53 -13.23
C ASP A 130 -15.38 -5.06 -12.59
N ASP A 131 -15.40 -4.80 -11.26
CA ASP A 131 -16.49 -4.10 -10.57
C ASP A 131 -16.47 -2.61 -10.94
N GLU A 132 -17.59 -2.09 -11.49
CA GLU A 132 -17.68 -0.71 -11.97
C GLU A 132 -17.53 0.33 -10.85
N VAL A 133 -18.02 0.04 -9.64
CA VAL A 133 -17.92 0.94 -8.48
C VAL A 133 -16.46 1.04 -8.04
N ILE A 134 -15.75 -0.09 -7.97
CA ILE A 134 -14.33 -0.14 -7.63
C ILE A 134 -13.51 0.58 -8.69
N ARG A 135 -13.76 0.27 -9.97
CA ARG A 135 -13.06 0.92 -11.09
C ARG A 135 -13.20 2.45 -11.05
N THR A 136 -14.41 2.95 -10.79
CA THR A 136 -14.65 4.39 -10.68
C THR A 136 -13.89 5.01 -9.54
N ALA A 137 -13.91 4.40 -8.36
CA ALA A 137 -13.20 4.86 -7.18
C ALA A 137 -11.67 4.85 -7.39
N VAL A 138 -11.12 3.72 -7.86
CA VAL A 138 -9.68 3.54 -8.09
C VAL A 138 -9.16 4.53 -9.14
N ARG A 139 -9.91 4.76 -10.22
CA ARG A 139 -9.56 5.78 -11.21
C ARG A 139 -9.56 7.19 -10.61
N GLY A 140 -10.50 7.47 -9.71
CA GLY A 140 -10.55 8.75 -8.99
C GLY A 140 -9.34 8.95 -8.09
N TYR A 141 -8.97 7.95 -7.30
CA TYR A 141 -7.78 8.00 -6.44
C TYR A 141 -6.50 8.17 -7.25
N TYR A 142 -6.37 7.43 -8.35
CA TYR A 142 -5.20 7.51 -9.23
C TYR A 142 -5.10 8.88 -9.91
N ALA A 143 -6.21 9.44 -10.39
CA ALA A 143 -6.24 10.77 -10.99
C ALA A 143 -5.89 11.88 -9.97
N HIS A 144 -6.36 11.74 -8.72
CA HIS A 144 -6.00 12.64 -7.64
C HIS A 144 -4.50 12.60 -7.35
N LEU A 145 -3.93 11.39 -7.26
CA LEU A 145 -2.50 11.20 -7.02
C LEU A 145 -1.64 11.82 -8.15
N LEU A 146 -2.04 11.64 -9.43
CA LEU A 146 -1.41 12.28 -10.58
C LEU A 146 -1.39 13.81 -10.45
N ALA A 147 -2.55 14.40 -10.15
CA ALA A 147 -2.68 15.85 -10.00
C ALA A 147 -1.83 16.36 -8.83
N HIS A 148 -1.78 15.61 -7.73
CA HIS A 148 -0.96 15.95 -6.57
C HIS A 148 0.54 15.96 -6.88
N VAL A 149 1.04 14.92 -7.59
CA VAL A 149 2.45 14.87 -8.02
C VAL A 149 2.77 16.01 -8.98
N GLN A 150 1.87 16.34 -9.90
CA GLN A 150 2.04 17.47 -10.82
C GLN A 150 2.13 18.80 -10.06
N GLU A 151 1.28 19.03 -9.07
CA GLU A 151 1.29 20.24 -8.25
C GLU A 151 2.60 20.40 -7.45
N LEU A 152 3.12 19.30 -6.89
CA LEU A 152 4.35 19.30 -6.11
C LEU A 152 5.63 19.44 -6.95
N SER A 153 5.64 18.91 -8.16
CA SER A 153 6.85 18.84 -9.00
C SER A 153 6.92 19.95 -10.05
N GLU A 154 5.79 20.53 -10.45
CA GLU A 154 5.66 21.43 -11.62
C GLU A 154 6.16 20.76 -12.93
N ALA A 155 6.28 19.42 -12.95
CA ALA A 155 6.80 18.65 -14.07
C ALA A 155 5.85 18.66 -15.27
N THR A 156 6.39 18.42 -16.45
CA THR A 156 5.62 18.27 -17.68
C THR A 156 4.75 16.99 -17.67
N THR A 157 3.75 16.95 -18.53
CA THR A 157 2.90 15.74 -18.68
C THR A 157 3.72 14.50 -19.05
N GLU A 158 4.75 14.64 -19.88
CA GLU A 158 5.62 13.54 -20.29
C GLU A 158 6.43 12.99 -19.11
N GLU A 159 7.02 13.86 -18.31
CA GLU A 159 7.76 13.47 -17.09
C GLU A 159 6.85 12.79 -16.06
N ILE A 160 5.63 13.27 -15.89
CA ILE A 160 4.63 12.64 -15.01
C ILE A 160 4.25 11.25 -15.54
N ASP A 161 4.01 11.11 -16.84
CA ASP A 161 3.70 9.81 -17.46
C ASP A 161 4.84 8.81 -17.26
N ASP A 162 6.08 9.23 -17.44
CA ASP A 162 7.25 8.39 -17.23
C ASP A 162 7.43 8.00 -15.76
N PHE A 163 7.24 8.94 -14.85
CA PHE A 163 7.29 8.71 -13.41
C PHE A 163 6.27 7.64 -12.98
N PHE A 164 5.00 7.78 -13.38
CA PHE A 164 3.97 6.79 -13.03
C PHE A 164 4.14 5.45 -13.75
N ARG A 165 4.63 5.46 -14.98
CA ARG A 165 4.95 4.22 -15.71
C ARG A 165 6.05 3.43 -15.02
N TYR A 166 7.10 4.12 -14.57
CA TYR A 166 8.18 3.51 -13.80
C TYR A 166 7.68 3.05 -12.42
N GLY A 167 6.88 3.85 -11.72
CA GLY A 167 6.26 3.48 -10.44
C GLY A 167 5.40 2.21 -10.52
N MET A 168 4.63 2.03 -11.61
CA MET A 168 3.88 0.80 -11.84
C MET A 168 4.79 -0.41 -12.07
N TRP A 169 5.91 -0.23 -12.76
CA TRP A 169 6.93 -1.26 -12.89
C TRP A 169 7.51 -1.64 -11.51
N LEU A 170 7.85 -0.67 -10.68
CA LEU A 170 8.36 -0.90 -9.33
C LEU A 170 7.36 -1.72 -8.48
N ASN A 171 6.05 -1.44 -8.58
CA ASN A 171 5.02 -2.21 -7.89
C ASN A 171 5.04 -3.69 -8.29
N VAL A 172 5.15 -3.98 -9.58
CA VAL A 172 5.20 -5.35 -10.08
C VAL A 172 6.49 -6.04 -9.64
N ALA A 173 7.63 -5.38 -9.78
CA ALA A 173 8.94 -5.89 -9.39
C ALA A 173 9.00 -6.20 -7.87
N ALA A 174 8.56 -5.26 -7.03
CA ALA A 174 8.50 -5.46 -5.59
C ALA A 174 7.57 -6.62 -5.19
N ALA A 175 6.41 -6.76 -5.86
CA ALA A 175 5.49 -7.88 -5.61
C ALA A 175 6.06 -9.23 -6.02
N MET A 176 6.95 -9.26 -7.02
CA MET A 176 7.71 -10.46 -7.42
C MET A 176 8.91 -10.74 -6.50
N GLY A 177 9.19 -9.89 -5.51
CA GLY A 177 10.30 -10.06 -4.58
C GLY A 177 11.65 -9.67 -5.14
N VAL A 178 11.70 -8.82 -6.17
CA VAL A 178 12.97 -8.26 -6.69
C VAL A 178 13.63 -7.45 -5.58
N GLN A 179 14.84 -7.85 -5.17
CA GLN A 179 15.52 -7.29 -4.01
C GLN A 179 16.13 -5.91 -4.27
N ASP A 180 16.57 -5.67 -5.50
CA ASP A 180 17.14 -4.37 -5.91
C ASP A 180 16.27 -3.74 -7.00
N LEU A 181 15.37 -2.89 -6.61
CA LEU A 181 14.47 -2.18 -7.51
C LEU A 181 15.19 -1.12 -8.36
N SER A 182 16.42 -0.71 -7.98
CA SER A 182 17.19 0.31 -8.70
C SER A 182 17.76 -0.20 -10.02
N VAL A 183 17.92 -1.51 -10.17
CA VAL A 183 18.50 -2.12 -11.39
C VAL A 183 17.49 -2.30 -12.53
N GLY A 184 16.23 -1.92 -12.34
CA GLY A 184 15.18 -2.07 -13.34
C GLY A 184 15.00 -3.52 -13.76
N CYS A 185 15.09 -3.82 -15.08
CA CYS A 185 14.97 -5.20 -15.59
C CYS A 185 16.30 -5.97 -15.64
N ALA A 186 17.40 -5.46 -15.09
CA ALA A 186 18.70 -6.12 -15.17
C ALA A 186 18.71 -7.46 -14.40
N TRP A 187 17.97 -7.56 -13.29
CA TRP A 187 17.83 -8.78 -12.52
C TRP A 187 17.37 -9.99 -13.34
N VAL A 188 16.50 -9.80 -14.35
CA VAL A 188 16.05 -10.89 -15.25
C VAL A 188 17.23 -11.51 -16.01
N ARG A 189 18.20 -10.67 -16.41
CA ARG A 189 19.38 -11.14 -17.15
C ARG A 189 20.33 -11.90 -16.23
N GLU A 190 20.42 -11.51 -14.98
CA GLU A 190 21.26 -12.16 -13.97
C GLU A 190 20.70 -13.54 -13.63
N GLU A 191 19.41 -13.66 -13.34
CA GLU A 191 18.73 -14.94 -13.09
C GLU A 191 18.87 -15.90 -14.29
N LEU A 192 18.61 -15.44 -15.53
CA LEU A 192 18.75 -16.26 -16.73
C LEU A 192 20.20 -16.69 -16.99
N ALA A 193 21.19 -15.89 -16.59
CA ALA A 193 22.60 -16.24 -16.72
C ALA A 193 23.03 -17.28 -15.69
N GLU A 194 22.53 -17.21 -14.45
CA GLU A 194 22.77 -18.19 -13.41
C GLU A 194 22.16 -19.56 -13.77
N GLU A 195 20.89 -19.60 -14.23
CA GLU A 195 20.25 -20.83 -14.70
C GLU A 195 21.00 -21.47 -15.87
N ALA A 196 21.49 -20.66 -16.81
CA ALA A 196 22.28 -21.16 -17.95
C ALA A 196 23.65 -21.70 -17.51
N GLY A 197 24.26 -21.13 -16.48
CA GLY A 197 25.53 -21.59 -15.90
C GLY A 197 25.40 -22.90 -15.13
N GLU A 198 24.31 -23.10 -14.37
CA GLU A 198 24.04 -24.35 -13.64
C GLU A 198 23.75 -25.52 -14.58
N THR A 199 23.05 -25.30 -15.68
CA THR A 199 22.76 -26.35 -16.69
C THR A 199 24.02 -26.80 -17.45
N ALA A 200 25.02 -25.93 -17.61
CA ALA A 200 26.30 -26.26 -18.25
C ALA A 200 27.28 -27.01 -17.32
N GLY A 201 27.17 -26.83 -15.99
CA GLY A 201 28.01 -27.45 -14.98
C GLY A 201 27.55 -28.87 -14.54
N GLY A 202 26.34 -29.31 -14.87
CA GLY A 202 25.77 -30.60 -14.47
C GLY A 202 26.01 -31.76 -15.44
N ALA A 203 26.75 -31.57 -16.53
CA ALA A 203 26.98 -32.58 -17.59
C ALA A 203 28.46 -33.01 -17.68
N SER A 204 29.08 -33.31 -16.52
CA SER A 204 30.44 -33.90 -16.48
C SER A 204 30.48 -35.16 -15.65
#